data_c377d5c3437feeabad49ab0ccb4505dc
#
_entry.id   c377d5c3437feeabad49ab0ccb4505dc
#
_cell.length_a   1.000
_cell.length_b   1.000
_cell.length_c   1.000
_cell.angle_alpha   90.00
_cell.angle_beta   90.00
_cell.angle_gamma   90.00
#
_symmetry.space_group_name_H-M   'P 1'
#
loop_
_entity.id
_entity.type
_entity.pdbx_description
1 polymer ?
#
loop_
_entity_poly.entity_id
_entity_poly.type
_entity_poly.pdbx_seq_one_letter_code
_entity_poly.pdbx_strand_id
1 'polypeptide(L)' 'MMNWQERIVVDPEICHGKACVRGTRVMVSVVLDNLAAGETPAEIAKAYHLTLEDVQAVIAYAAELAKERFVPLGSR' A
#
# COMPACT_ATOMS: atom_id res chain seq x y z
N MET A 1 -9.98 12.28 -7.78
CA MET A 1 -8.83 11.96 -6.97
C MET A 1 -9.12 10.74 -6.11
N MET A 2 -8.16 9.86 -6.01
CA MET A 2 -8.39 8.63 -5.28
C MET A 2 -8.40 8.87 -3.77
N ASN A 3 -9.34 8.23 -3.11
CA ASN A 3 -9.41 8.25 -1.65
C ASN A 3 -8.94 6.89 -1.15
N TRP A 4 -7.67 6.79 -0.81
CA TRP A 4 -7.09 5.51 -0.39
C TRP A 4 -7.70 5.02 0.92
N GLN A 5 -8.27 5.92 1.75
CA GLN A 5 -8.88 5.52 3.01
C GLN A 5 -10.03 4.55 2.83
N GLU A 6 -10.62 4.54 1.65
CA GLU A 6 -11.72 3.62 1.38
C GLU A 6 -11.22 2.22 1.04
N ARG A 7 -9.93 2.08 0.73
CA ARG A 7 -9.40 0.80 0.28
C ARG A 7 -8.34 0.20 1.17
N ILE A 8 -7.83 0.97 2.12
CA ILE A 8 -6.80 0.49 3.04
C ILE A 8 -7.39 0.48 4.44
N VAL A 9 -7.17 -0.61 5.15
CA VAL A 9 -7.69 -0.76 6.51
C VAL A 9 -6.57 -1.16 7.44
N VAL A 10 -6.61 -0.64 8.67
CA VAL A 10 -5.71 -1.04 9.73
C VAL A 10 -6.60 -1.48 10.87
N ASP A 11 -6.65 -2.78 11.10
CA ASP A 11 -7.57 -3.37 12.07
C ASP A 11 -6.79 -4.42 12.86
N PRO A 12 -6.81 -4.34 14.21
CA PRO A 12 -6.08 -5.32 15.01
C PRO A 12 -6.50 -6.77 14.74
N GLU A 13 -7.71 -6.96 14.25
CA GLU A 13 -8.24 -8.28 13.96
C GLU A 13 -7.84 -8.78 12.57
N ILE A 14 -7.25 -7.92 11.75
CA ILE A 14 -6.89 -8.26 10.38
C ILE A 14 -5.41 -7.99 10.21
N CYS A 15 -4.68 -8.99 9.71
CA CYS A 15 -3.26 -8.88 9.44
C CYS A 15 -2.48 -8.37 10.66
N HIS A 16 -2.94 -8.74 11.84
CA HIS A 16 -2.28 -8.36 13.11
C HIS A 16 -2.12 -6.86 13.27
N GLY A 17 -3.09 -6.10 12.79
CA GLY A 17 -3.05 -4.66 12.92
C GLY A 17 -2.20 -3.94 11.91
N LYS A 18 -1.64 -4.67 10.95
CA LYS A 18 -0.88 -4.04 9.88
C LYS A 18 -1.82 -3.60 8.77
N ALA A 19 -1.43 -2.55 8.07
CA ALA A 19 -2.26 -2.04 6.98
C ALA A 19 -2.41 -3.09 5.89
N CYS A 20 -3.63 -3.28 5.42
CA CYS A 20 -3.90 -4.20 4.33
C CYS A 20 -5.01 -3.67 3.45
N VAL A 21 -5.16 -4.29 2.28
CA VAL A 21 -6.19 -3.89 1.33
C VAL A 21 -7.54 -4.39 1.85
N ARG A 22 -8.50 -3.47 1.94
CA ARG A 22 -9.82 -3.77 2.48
C ARG A 22 -10.47 -4.93 1.73
N GLY A 23 -11.06 -5.82 2.49
CA GLY A 23 -11.71 -7.00 1.91
C GLY A 23 -10.76 -8.13 1.58
N THR A 24 -9.48 -7.97 1.90
CA THR A 24 -8.48 -9.00 1.63
C THR A 24 -7.59 -9.13 2.84
N ARG A 25 -6.64 -10.06 2.75
CA ARG A 25 -5.57 -10.15 3.75
C ARG A 25 -4.23 -9.84 3.14
N VAL A 26 -4.24 -9.11 2.03
CA VAL A 26 -3.02 -8.70 1.36
C VAL A 26 -2.50 -7.45 2.04
N MET A 27 -1.34 -7.56 2.65
CA MET A 27 -0.76 -6.43 3.36
C MET A 27 -0.15 -5.42 2.40
N VAL A 28 -0.24 -4.16 2.79
CA VAL A 28 0.34 -3.07 2.02
C VAL A 28 1.84 -3.31 1.77
N SER A 29 2.54 -3.82 2.80
CA SER A 29 3.98 -4.06 2.66
C SER A 29 4.29 -5.08 1.56
N VAL A 30 3.42 -6.09 1.39
CA VAL A 30 3.63 -7.08 0.35
C VAL A 30 3.54 -6.43 -1.03
N VAL A 31 2.54 -5.57 -1.22
CA VAL A 31 2.39 -4.88 -2.49
C VAL A 31 3.59 -3.98 -2.76
N LEU A 32 4.03 -3.25 -1.75
CA LEU A 32 5.16 -2.34 -1.91
C LEU A 32 6.45 -3.09 -2.19
N ASP A 33 6.64 -4.24 -1.53
CA ASP A 33 7.84 -5.05 -1.78
C ASP A 33 7.88 -5.54 -3.22
N ASN A 34 6.72 -5.93 -3.76
CA ASN A 34 6.67 -6.37 -5.16
C ASN A 34 6.95 -5.22 -6.12
N LEU A 35 6.43 -4.03 -5.81
CA LEU A 35 6.74 -2.85 -6.62
C LEU A 35 8.24 -2.56 -6.57
N ALA A 36 8.83 -2.64 -5.38
CA ALA A 36 10.26 -2.39 -5.23
C ALA A 36 11.09 -3.41 -6.00
N ALA A 37 10.57 -4.62 -6.15
CA ALA A 37 11.25 -5.66 -6.91
C ALA A 37 11.10 -5.50 -8.42
N GLY A 38 10.35 -4.51 -8.86
CA GLY A 38 10.22 -4.22 -10.29
C GLY A 38 8.96 -4.74 -10.94
N GLU A 39 8.05 -5.31 -10.17
CA GLU A 39 6.79 -5.76 -10.75
C GLU A 39 5.88 -4.59 -11.03
N THR A 40 5.09 -4.74 -12.09
CA THR A 40 4.15 -3.68 -12.45
C THR A 40 2.88 -3.78 -11.62
N PRO A 41 2.14 -2.67 -11.48
CA PRO A 41 0.86 -2.72 -10.78
C PRO A 41 -0.11 -3.76 -11.37
N ALA A 42 -0.11 -3.91 -12.70
CA ALA A 42 -0.99 -4.89 -13.34
C ALA A 42 -0.60 -6.32 -12.95
N GLU A 43 0.69 -6.60 -12.89
CA GLU A 43 1.15 -7.92 -12.48
C GLU A 43 0.79 -8.22 -11.04
N ILE A 44 0.94 -7.23 -10.18
CA ILE A 44 0.62 -7.40 -8.76
C ILE A 44 -0.88 -7.60 -8.57
N ALA A 45 -1.68 -6.79 -9.26
CA ALA A 45 -3.13 -6.92 -9.16
C ALA A 45 -3.56 -8.32 -9.57
N LYS A 46 -2.98 -8.84 -10.64
CA LYS A 46 -3.33 -10.17 -11.11
C LYS A 46 -2.89 -11.26 -10.12
N ALA A 47 -1.68 -11.13 -9.60
CA ALA A 47 -1.11 -12.15 -8.71
C ALA A 47 -1.89 -12.27 -7.40
N TYR A 48 -2.37 -11.15 -6.87
CA TYR A 48 -3.02 -11.13 -5.57
C TYR A 48 -4.53 -10.91 -5.66
N HIS A 49 -5.09 -10.96 -6.86
CA HIS A 49 -6.53 -10.78 -7.08
C HIS A 49 -7.01 -9.42 -6.59
N LEU A 50 -6.22 -8.41 -6.85
CA LEU A 50 -6.56 -7.03 -6.52
C LEU A 50 -6.95 -6.30 -7.78
N THR A 51 -7.58 -5.13 -7.60
CA THR A 51 -7.81 -4.24 -8.72
C THR A 51 -6.62 -3.28 -8.86
N LEU A 52 -6.52 -2.65 -10.01
CA LEU A 52 -5.49 -1.63 -10.19
C LEU A 52 -5.70 -0.48 -9.20
N GLU A 53 -6.96 -0.18 -8.89
CA GLU A 53 -7.26 0.85 -7.91
C GLU A 53 -6.78 0.48 -6.53
N ASP A 54 -6.84 -0.80 -6.18
CA ASP A 54 -6.29 -1.26 -4.90
C ASP A 54 -4.80 -1.00 -4.83
N VAL A 55 -4.08 -1.33 -5.90
CA VAL A 55 -2.63 -1.10 -5.93
C VAL A 55 -2.34 0.39 -5.88
N GLN A 56 -3.12 1.19 -6.59
CA GLN A 56 -2.95 2.63 -6.58
C GLN A 56 -3.18 3.19 -5.18
N ALA A 57 -4.16 2.65 -4.46
CA ALA A 57 -4.44 3.07 -3.09
C ALA A 57 -3.26 2.76 -2.17
N VAL A 58 -2.61 1.61 -2.38
CA VAL A 58 -1.42 1.27 -1.59
C VAL A 58 -0.33 2.30 -1.81
N ILE A 59 -0.12 2.69 -3.06
CA ILE A 59 0.89 3.69 -3.39
C ILE A 59 0.55 5.03 -2.75
N ALA A 60 -0.73 5.43 -2.80
CA ALA A 60 -1.16 6.69 -2.21
C ALA A 60 -0.98 6.70 -0.70
N TYR A 61 -1.29 5.56 -0.06
CA TYR A 61 -1.09 5.42 1.36
C TYR A 61 0.39 5.55 1.74
N ALA A 62 1.25 4.88 0.97
CA ALA A 62 2.69 4.96 1.21
C ALA A 62 3.19 6.40 1.06
N ALA A 63 2.65 7.12 0.09
CA ALA A 63 3.03 8.50 -0.13
C ALA A 63 2.65 9.37 1.07
N GLU A 64 1.48 9.12 1.66
CA GLU A 64 1.08 9.87 2.84
C GLU A 64 1.99 9.57 4.02
N LEU A 65 2.34 8.29 4.20
CA LEU A 65 3.26 7.93 5.27
C LEU A 65 4.61 8.60 5.10
N ALA A 66 5.08 8.68 3.86
CA ALA A 66 6.36 9.32 3.58
C ALA A 66 6.34 10.80 3.95
N LYS A 67 5.19 11.44 3.74
CA LYS A 67 5.05 12.85 4.09
C LYS A 67 5.05 13.07 5.60
N GLU A 68 4.44 12.14 6.33
CA GLU A 68 4.35 12.26 7.77
C GLU A 68 5.68 11.96 8.45
N ARG A 69 6.52 11.20 7.78
CA ARG A 69 7.81 10.86 8.33
C ARG A 69 8.87 11.79 7.77
N PHE A 70 9.06 12.87 8.44
CA PHE A 70 10.07 13.80 8.01
C PHE A 70 11.45 13.25 8.33
N VAL A 71 12.21 12.97 7.30
CA VAL A 71 13.58 12.50 7.46
C VAL A 71 14.50 13.52 6.80
N PRO A 72 15.25 14.29 7.58
CA PRO A 72 16.16 15.25 6.99
C PRO A 72 17.29 14.50 6.28
N LEU A 73 17.44 14.80 5.02
CA LEU A 73 18.47 14.18 4.23
C LEU A 73 19.60 15.14 4.04
N GLY A 74 20.59 14.93 4.63
CA GLY A 74 21.64 15.74 4.43
C GLY A 74 21.48 17.05 4.70
N SER A 75 21.74 17.54 4.52
CA SER A 75 21.60 18.55 4.75
C SER A 75 21.52 19.30 3.91
N ARG A 76 21.29 19.30 3.56
CA ARG A 76 20.98 19.94 2.80
C ARG A 76 20.91 20.53 3.00
#